data_9b4eae29de4404a7b0bb200f6cec23d1
#
_entry.id   9b4eae29de4404a7b0bb200f6cec23d1
#
_cell.length_a   1.000
_cell.length_b   1.000
_cell.length_c   1.000
_cell.angle_alpha   90.00
_cell.angle_beta   90.00
_cell.angle_gamma   90.00
#
_symmetry.space_group_name_H-M   'P 1'
#
loop_
_entity.id
_entity.type
_entity.pdbx_description
1 polymer ?
#
loop_
_entity_poly.entity_id
_entity_poly.type
_entity_poly.pdbx_seq_one_letter_code
_entity_poly.pdbx_strand_id
1 'polypeptide(L)'
;MVKDYSSYGPAYRNFKVREEVFVPEPKEEFSGDDPFTRMAPIRGELKDIKFDETYPYLDKSLKFKIWHFLVYLALWIAAFPVNRIRYGLKIEGREKIRQNRKLFANGMMTVCNHVHRWDMICVLQAMRYRKAWIPMYAQPFRGKDGFLMKAIGGVAIPEERSGLREFDKALAELHAQKQWIHIFPESCSWKFYAPLRPFKIGTFNMAYRYALPIVPLMITFRPRTGWRKIFCKDEPLLTIHVGDPIVPNLDAPRKEETARMRDLAHQTMRNMAGIVSNPWPSSID
;
A
#
# COMPACT_ATOMS: atom_id res chain seq x y z
N MET A 1 -1.51 -22.39 19.94
CA MET A 1 -2.13 -21.42 20.87
C MET A 1 -2.37 -20.09 20.15
N VAL A 2 -3.26 -19.26 20.65
CA VAL A 2 -3.69 -17.99 20.02
C VAL A 2 -3.62 -16.90 21.10
N LYS A 3 -3.11 -15.73 20.74
CA LYS A 3 -3.13 -14.54 21.60
C LYS A 3 -4.29 -13.64 21.23
N ASP A 4 -4.99 -13.13 22.24
CA ASP A 4 -6.13 -12.20 22.11
C ASP A 4 -5.67 -10.78 22.46
N TYR A 5 -5.94 -9.83 21.59
CA TYR A 5 -5.60 -8.42 21.73
C TYR A 5 -6.83 -7.50 21.81
N SER A 6 -8.00 -8.05 22.09
CA SER A 6 -9.26 -7.28 22.18
C SER A 6 -9.19 -6.16 23.24
N SER A 7 -8.32 -6.29 24.23
CA SER A 7 -8.10 -5.26 25.26
C SER A 7 -7.39 -3.99 24.75
N TYR A 8 -6.85 -3.98 23.53
CA TYR A 8 -6.17 -2.81 22.95
C TYR A 8 -7.14 -1.70 22.50
N GLY A 9 -8.44 -1.93 22.61
CA GLY A 9 -9.47 -0.94 22.30
C GLY A 9 -10.49 -1.40 21.25
N PRO A 10 -11.50 -0.55 20.95
CA PRO A 10 -12.61 -0.91 20.06
C PRO A 10 -12.19 -1.39 18.66
N ALA A 11 -11.15 -0.78 18.08
CA ALA A 11 -10.61 -1.17 16.79
C ALA A 11 -9.89 -2.52 16.77
N TYR A 12 -9.62 -3.11 17.95
CA TYR A 12 -9.05 -4.45 18.12
C TYR A 12 -10.09 -5.49 18.55
N ARG A 13 -11.37 -5.19 18.49
CA ARG A 13 -12.46 -6.10 18.87
C ARG A 13 -12.32 -7.47 18.20
N ASN A 14 -12.24 -8.54 19.04
CA ASN A 14 -12.02 -9.91 18.57
C ASN A 14 -10.73 -10.14 17.76
N PHE A 15 -9.71 -9.29 17.92
CA PHE A 15 -8.45 -9.46 17.23
C PHE A 15 -7.59 -10.54 17.87
N LYS A 16 -7.37 -11.63 17.12
CA LYS A 16 -6.60 -12.78 17.57
C LYS A 16 -5.56 -13.17 16.53
N VAL A 17 -4.36 -13.49 16.98
CA VAL A 17 -3.25 -13.89 16.14
C VAL A 17 -2.61 -15.18 16.66
N ARG A 18 -1.83 -15.86 15.82
CA ARG A 18 -1.01 -16.99 16.24
C ARG A 18 0.00 -16.55 17.31
N GLU A 19 0.40 -17.46 18.18
CA GLU A 19 1.24 -17.16 19.36
C GLU A 19 2.58 -16.50 19.04
N GLU A 20 3.20 -16.87 17.93
CA GLU A 20 4.48 -16.34 17.47
C GLU A 20 4.41 -14.92 16.92
N VAL A 21 3.20 -14.40 16.64
CA VAL A 21 3.02 -13.07 16.06
C VAL A 21 3.21 -12.00 17.13
N PHE A 22 4.01 -11.00 16.78
CA PHE A 22 4.19 -9.81 17.60
C PHE A 22 3.22 -8.70 17.14
N VAL A 23 2.43 -8.21 18.10
CA VAL A 23 1.53 -7.07 17.92
C VAL A 23 2.07 -5.90 18.74
N PRO A 24 2.43 -4.77 18.12
CA PRO A 24 2.86 -3.60 18.85
C PRO A 24 1.71 -3.01 19.66
N GLU A 25 2.01 -2.49 20.84
CA GLU A 25 1.06 -1.75 21.63
C GLU A 25 0.63 -0.48 20.90
N PRO A 26 -0.67 -0.19 20.78
CA PRO A 26 -1.15 1.01 20.12
C PRO A 26 -0.74 2.26 20.91
N LYS A 27 -0.23 3.26 20.20
CA LYS A 27 0.14 4.57 20.76
C LYS A 27 -0.89 5.65 20.48
N GLU A 28 -1.87 5.32 19.69
CA GLU A 28 -2.96 6.17 19.26
C GLU A 28 -4.27 5.40 19.43
N GLU A 29 -5.35 6.09 19.73
CA GLU A 29 -6.67 5.50 19.74
C GLU A 29 -7.19 5.42 18.31
N PHE A 30 -7.49 4.21 17.84
CA PHE A 30 -8.03 3.99 16.51
C PHE A 30 -9.56 3.96 16.53
N SER A 31 -10.19 4.44 15.46
CA SER A 31 -11.65 4.37 15.31
C SER A 31 -12.13 2.92 15.34
N GLY A 32 -13.08 2.61 16.21
CA GLY A 32 -13.72 1.30 16.28
C GLY A 32 -14.86 1.12 15.27
N ASP A 33 -15.37 2.21 14.71
CA ASP A 33 -16.59 2.22 13.89
C ASP A 33 -16.31 2.49 12.41
N ASP A 34 -15.35 3.38 12.10
CA ASP A 34 -14.99 3.70 10.73
C ASP A 34 -13.53 3.32 10.42
N PRO A 35 -13.30 2.23 9.65
CA PRO A 35 -11.96 1.78 9.29
C PRO A 35 -11.24 2.69 8.29
N PHE A 36 -11.92 3.69 7.73
CA PHE A 36 -11.36 4.63 6.75
C PHE A 36 -11.09 6.01 7.33
N THR A 37 -11.29 6.19 8.63
CA THR A 37 -10.93 7.42 9.34
C THR A 37 -9.46 7.77 9.11
N ARG A 38 -9.21 9.00 8.70
CA ARG A 38 -7.83 9.50 8.52
C ARG A 38 -7.23 9.90 9.86
N MET A 39 -6.19 9.20 10.29
CA MET A 39 -5.48 9.47 11.54
C MET A 39 -4.39 10.54 11.40
N ALA A 40 -3.72 10.61 10.25
CA ALA A 40 -2.63 11.55 10.03
C ALA A 40 -3.12 12.84 9.35
N PRO A 41 -2.89 14.02 9.94
CA PRO A 41 -3.19 15.30 9.29
C PRO A 41 -2.26 15.54 8.09
N ILE A 42 -2.76 16.27 7.10
CA ILE A 42 -1.93 16.75 5.99
C ILE A 42 -1.12 17.95 6.49
N ARG A 43 0.17 17.95 6.20
CA ARG A 43 1.08 18.99 6.67
C ARG A 43 1.06 20.22 5.79
N GLY A 44 1.04 21.39 6.42
CA GLY A 44 1.14 22.70 5.78
C GLY A 44 -0.18 23.22 5.22
N GLU A 45 -0.13 24.40 4.63
CA GLU A 45 -1.26 24.99 3.93
C GLU A 45 -1.58 24.18 2.67
N LEU A 46 -2.87 23.94 2.45
CA LEU A 46 -3.33 23.23 1.28
C LEU A 46 -3.38 24.20 0.10
N LYS A 47 -2.69 23.88 -0.99
CA LYS A 47 -2.76 24.62 -2.25
C LYS A 47 -4.12 24.41 -2.89
N ASP A 48 -4.65 25.46 -3.51
CA ASP A 48 -5.85 25.36 -4.33
C ASP A 48 -5.52 24.70 -5.69
N ILE A 49 -5.49 23.37 -5.69
CA ILE A 49 -5.27 22.55 -6.89
C ILE A 49 -6.56 21.79 -7.16
N LYS A 50 -7.13 21.99 -8.35
CA LYS A 50 -8.27 21.22 -8.84
C LYS A 50 -7.78 19.95 -9.52
N PHE A 51 -8.42 18.83 -9.21
CA PHE A 51 -8.12 17.53 -9.82
C PHE A 51 -9.27 17.15 -10.78
N ASP A 52 -9.47 18.03 -11.77
CA ASP A 52 -10.46 17.96 -12.82
C ASP A 52 -9.85 17.52 -14.17
N GLU A 53 -10.53 17.77 -15.28
CA GLU A 53 -10.06 17.45 -16.63
C GLU A 53 -8.83 18.24 -17.09
N THR A 54 -8.49 19.34 -16.42
CA THR A 54 -7.31 20.16 -16.75
C THR A 54 -6.05 19.72 -16.02
N TYR A 55 -6.19 18.86 -15.01
CA TYR A 55 -5.06 18.42 -14.20
C TYR A 55 -4.17 17.42 -14.95
N PRO A 56 -2.83 17.63 -15.00
CA PRO A 56 -1.91 16.69 -15.62
C PRO A 56 -1.64 15.49 -14.70
N TYR A 57 -2.46 14.43 -14.81
CA TYR A 57 -2.33 13.21 -14.00
C TYR A 57 -1.00 12.49 -14.19
N LEU A 58 -0.40 12.59 -15.40
CA LEU A 58 0.97 12.17 -15.67
C LEU A 58 1.76 13.37 -16.21
N ASP A 59 2.78 13.76 -15.48
CA ASP A 59 3.72 14.78 -15.94
C ASP A 59 4.79 14.15 -16.84
N LYS A 60 4.82 14.55 -18.12
CA LYS A 60 5.74 14.03 -19.15
C LYS A 60 6.92 14.96 -19.38
N SER A 61 7.00 16.08 -18.68
CA SER A 61 8.05 17.08 -18.87
C SER A 61 9.44 16.51 -18.57
N LEU A 62 10.44 16.99 -19.30
CA LEU A 62 11.83 16.62 -19.06
C LEU A 62 12.25 16.95 -17.62
N LYS A 63 11.78 18.08 -17.10
CA LYS A 63 12.01 18.51 -15.71
C LYS A 63 11.50 17.46 -14.73
N PHE A 64 10.28 16.95 -14.93
CA PHE A 64 9.72 15.90 -14.07
C PHE A 64 10.52 14.60 -14.17
N LYS A 65 10.92 14.18 -15.38
CA LYS A 65 11.73 12.97 -15.57
C LYS A 65 13.06 13.04 -14.83
N ILE A 66 13.72 14.19 -14.87
CA ILE A 66 14.97 14.43 -14.12
C ILE A 66 14.72 14.35 -12.61
N TRP A 67 13.69 15.04 -12.10
CA TRP A 67 13.34 14.98 -10.67
C TRP A 67 12.94 13.59 -10.20
N HIS A 68 12.15 12.90 -10.97
CA HIS A 68 11.78 11.50 -10.68
C HIS A 68 13.02 10.61 -10.60
N PHE A 69 13.97 10.77 -11.52
CA PHE A 69 15.25 10.07 -11.47
C PHE A 69 16.05 10.41 -10.21
N LEU A 70 16.21 11.71 -9.89
CA LEU A 70 16.95 12.15 -8.70
C LEU A 70 16.33 11.67 -7.40
N VAL A 71 15.01 11.68 -7.29
CA VAL A 71 14.29 11.15 -6.12
C VAL A 71 14.56 9.66 -5.98
N TYR A 72 14.45 8.87 -7.05
CA TYR A 72 14.76 7.44 -6.98
C TYR A 72 16.23 7.16 -6.67
N LEU A 73 17.16 7.98 -7.17
CA LEU A 73 18.56 7.91 -6.79
C LEU A 73 18.75 8.17 -5.29
N ALA A 74 18.09 9.20 -4.75
CA ALA A 74 18.11 9.48 -3.31
C ALA A 74 17.49 8.34 -2.48
N LEU A 75 16.41 7.71 -2.96
CA LEU A 75 15.85 6.52 -2.33
C LEU A 75 16.89 5.37 -2.28
N TRP A 76 17.63 5.16 -3.37
CA TRP A 76 18.67 4.13 -3.45
C TRP A 76 19.81 4.39 -2.47
N ILE A 77 20.32 5.62 -2.43
CA ILE A 77 21.50 5.99 -1.64
C ILE A 77 21.17 6.08 -0.15
N ALA A 78 19.99 6.63 0.20
CA ALA A 78 19.67 6.94 1.59
C ALA A 78 18.49 6.12 2.13
N ALA A 79 17.32 6.16 1.50
CA ALA A 79 16.10 5.62 2.09
C ALA A 79 16.13 4.09 2.24
N PHE A 80 16.62 3.36 1.24
CA PHE A 80 16.67 1.90 1.31
C PHE A 80 17.68 1.39 2.35
N PRO A 81 18.91 1.91 2.47
CA PRO A 81 19.81 1.57 3.57
C PRO A 81 19.23 1.94 4.93
N VAL A 82 18.69 3.16 5.09
CA VAL A 82 18.05 3.58 6.35
C VAL A 82 16.92 2.64 6.74
N ASN A 83 16.07 2.24 5.80
CA ASN A 83 14.98 1.32 6.09
C ASN A 83 15.48 -0.05 6.58
N ARG A 84 16.57 -0.56 6.02
CA ARG A 84 17.20 -1.81 6.47
C ARG A 84 17.87 -1.68 7.84
N ILE A 85 18.55 -0.57 8.09
CA ILE A 85 19.28 -0.35 9.34
C ILE A 85 18.31 0.01 10.46
N ARG A 86 17.55 1.09 10.28
CA ARG A 86 16.69 1.66 11.31
C ARG A 86 15.47 0.79 11.60
N TYR A 87 14.75 0.34 10.57
CA TYR A 87 13.54 -0.46 10.73
C TYR A 87 13.78 -1.96 10.58
N GLY A 88 15.04 -2.36 10.35
CA GLY A 88 15.44 -3.77 10.27
C GLY A 88 14.61 -4.55 9.24
N LEU A 89 14.23 -3.91 8.12
CA LEU A 89 13.32 -4.50 7.14
C LEU A 89 13.78 -5.90 6.73
N LYS A 90 12.95 -6.89 6.97
CA LYS A 90 13.02 -8.23 6.37
C LYS A 90 12.03 -8.31 5.22
N ILE A 91 12.40 -9.06 4.18
CA ILE A 91 11.54 -9.32 3.03
C ILE A 91 11.43 -10.82 2.88
N GLU A 92 10.23 -11.36 2.96
CA GLU A 92 9.92 -12.78 2.86
C GLU A 92 9.07 -13.07 1.63
N GLY A 93 9.33 -14.17 0.94
CA GLY A 93 8.61 -14.56 -0.28
C GLY A 93 8.98 -13.76 -1.54
N ARG A 94 10.08 -12.98 -1.52
CA ARG A 94 10.51 -12.14 -2.66
C ARG A 94 10.85 -12.94 -3.92
N GLU A 95 11.22 -14.19 -3.78
CA GLU A 95 11.47 -15.13 -4.87
C GLU A 95 10.25 -15.32 -5.77
N LYS A 96 9.03 -15.19 -5.24
CA LYS A 96 7.77 -15.30 -5.97
C LYS A 96 7.68 -14.25 -7.11
N ILE A 97 8.22 -13.05 -6.90
CA ILE A 97 8.31 -12.02 -7.95
C ILE A 97 9.18 -12.50 -9.13
N ARG A 98 10.27 -13.19 -8.85
CA ARG A 98 11.17 -13.73 -9.89
C ARG A 98 10.56 -14.94 -10.58
N GLN A 99 9.97 -15.86 -9.82
CA GLN A 99 9.34 -17.07 -10.34
C GLN A 99 8.21 -16.75 -11.31
N ASN A 100 7.43 -15.69 -11.03
CA ASN A 100 6.29 -15.26 -11.82
C ASN A 100 6.62 -14.16 -12.86
N ARG A 101 7.89 -13.93 -13.19
CA ARG A 101 8.31 -12.82 -14.08
C ARG A 101 7.61 -12.81 -15.46
N LYS A 102 7.25 -13.98 -15.99
CA LYS A 102 6.53 -14.10 -17.28
C LYS A 102 5.10 -13.57 -17.14
N LEU A 103 4.43 -13.86 -16.02
CA LEU A 103 3.10 -13.38 -15.73
C LEU A 103 3.06 -11.84 -15.61
N PHE A 104 4.15 -11.21 -15.16
CA PHE A 104 4.28 -9.77 -14.99
C PHE A 104 4.83 -9.04 -16.23
N ALA A 105 4.95 -9.71 -17.37
CA ALA A 105 5.52 -9.15 -18.59
C ALA A 105 4.74 -7.93 -19.11
N ASN A 106 3.43 -7.87 -18.87
CA ASN A 106 2.56 -6.77 -19.26
C ASN A 106 2.20 -5.81 -18.12
N GLY A 107 2.98 -5.82 -17.04
CA GLY A 107 2.73 -5.06 -15.82
C GLY A 107 2.13 -5.93 -14.72
N MET A 108 2.01 -5.36 -13.55
CA MET A 108 1.36 -5.99 -12.39
C MET A 108 0.84 -4.94 -11.42
N MET A 109 -0.05 -5.35 -10.57
CA MET A 109 -0.47 -4.58 -9.39
C MET A 109 0.08 -5.21 -8.12
N THR A 110 0.39 -4.38 -7.13
CA THR A 110 0.60 -4.82 -5.75
C THR A 110 -0.38 -4.13 -4.83
N VAL A 111 -0.84 -4.83 -3.81
CA VAL A 111 -1.65 -4.28 -2.72
C VAL A 111 -0.94 -4.53 -1.40
N CYS A 112 -1.00 -3.58 -0.48
CA CYS A 112 -0.38 -3.70 0.84
C CYS A 112 -1.26 -3.04 1.91
N ASN A 113 -1.18 -3.50 3.16
CA ASN A 113 -1.71 -2.76 4.30
C ASN A 113 -0.95 -1.46 4.50
N HIS A 114 -1.60 -0.45 5.08
CA HIS A 114 -1.04 0.90 5.23
C HIS A 114 -0.84 1.25 6.71
N VAL A 115 0.34 0.94 7.24
CA VAL A 115 0.62 0.94 8.68
C VAL A 115 1.82 1.79 9.09
N HIS A 116 2.53 2.37 8.13
CA HIS A 116 3.72 3.17 8.43
C HIS A 116 4.02 4.16 7.30
N ARG A 117 4.57 5.33 7.65
CA ARG A 117 4.95 6.35 6.65
C ARG A 117 6.01 5.88 5.63
N TRP A 118 6.71 4.78 5.91
CA TRP A 118 7.73 4.17 5.04
C TRP A 118 7.21 2.93 4.29
N ASP A 119 5.92 2.65 4.32
CA ASP A 119 5.33 1.49 3.65
C ASP A 119 5.72 1.42 2.17
N MET A 120 5.67 2.56 1.48
CA MET A 120 6.07 2.63 0.07
C MET A 120 7.53 2.22 -0.13
N ILE A 121 8.42 2.60 0.79
CA ILE A 121 9.83 2.19 0.74
C ILE A 121 9.97 0.68 0.93
N CYS A 122 9.20 0.11 1.86
CA CYS A 122 9.14 -1.35 2.05
C CYS A 122 8.65 -2.07 0.79
N VAL A 123 7.58 -1.55 0.17
CA VAL A 123 7.01 -2.08 -1.07
C VAL A 123 8.01 -2.05 -2.21
N LEU A 124 8.66 -0.90 -2.48
CA LEU A 124 9.68 -0.79 -3.53
C LEU A 124 10.84 -1.77 -3.32
N GLN A 125 11.27 -1.97 -2.06
CA GLN A 125 12.30 -2.94 -1.74
C GLN A 125 11.82 -4.39 -1.95
N ALA A 126 10.59 -4.71 -1.59
CA ALA A 126 9.99 -6.03 -1.85
C ALA A 126 9.89 -6.31 -3.35
N MET A 127 9.51 -5.30 -4.15
CA MET A 127 9.41 -5.36 -5.61
C MET A 127 10.77 -5.26 -6.34
N ARG A 128 11.87 -5.61 -5.67
CA ARG A 128 13.23 -5.59 -6.19
C ARG A 128 13.68 -4.19 -6.65
N TYR A 129 13.26 -3.17 -5.92
CA TYR A 129 13.56 -1.77 -6.19
C TYR A 129 13.02 -1.25 -7.54
N ARG A 130 12.02 -1.91 -8.08
CA ARG A 130 11.38 -1.47 -9.31
C ARG A 130 10.49 -0.27 -9.03
N LYS A 131 10.47 0.68 -9.96
CA LYS A 131 9.58 1.83 -9.88
C LYS A 131 8.13 1.35 -9.93
N ALA A 132 7.27 2.00 -9.15
CA ALA A 132 5.84 1.76 -9.17
C ALA A 132 5.08 3.09 -9.20
N TRP A 133 3.94 3.09 -9.86
CA TRP A 133 3.00 4.21 -9.86
C TRP A 133 1.92 3.96 -8.82
N ILE A 134 1.51 5.01 -8.11
CA ILE A 134 0.71 4.90 -6.91
C ILE A 134 -0.52 5.78 -7.04
N PRO A 135 -1.65 5.25 -7.55
CA PRO A 135 -2.93 5.94 -7.42
C PRO A 135 -3.24 6.21 -5.94
N MET A 136 -3.42 7.47 -5.58
CA MET A 136 -3.66 7.88 -4.19
C MET A 136 -4.59 9.09 -4.13
N TYR A 137 -5.18 9.33 -2.96
CA TYR A 137 -6.03 10.50 -2.77
C TYR A 137 -5.35 11.81 -3.18
N ALA A 138 -6.13 12.74 -3.70
CA ALA A 138 -5.66 14.01 -4.21
C ALA A 138 -5.11 14.95 -3.14
N GLN A 139 -5.63 14.88 -1.92
CA GLN A 139 -5.26 15.80 -0.84
C GLN A 139 -3.75 15.85 -0.50
N PRO A 140 -2.98 14.75 -0.44
CA PRO A 140 -1.53 14.82 -0.22
C PRO A 140 -0.77 15.67 -1.23
N PHE A 141 -1.29 15.79 -2.48
CA PHE A 141 -0.68 16.61 -3.52
C PHE A 141 -0.85 18.11 -3.29
N ARG A 142 -1.89 18.52 -2.51
CA ARG A 142 -2.10 19.91 -2.12
C ARG A 142 -1.17 20.36 -1.00
N GLY A 143 -0.69 19.43 -0.19
CA GLY A 143 0.17 19.72 0.95
C GLY A 143 1.61 20.08 0.55
N LYS A 144 2.43 20.43 1.54
CA LYS A 144 3.84 20.79 1.37
C LYS A 144 4.65 19.74 0.61
N ASP A 145 4.33 18.47 0.82
CA ASP A 145 5.06 17.33 0.24
C ASP A 145 4.49 16.87 -1.13
N GLY A 146 3.53 17.63 -1.71
CA GLY A 146 2.84 17.24 -2.94
C GLY A 146 3.77 17.01 -4.13
N PHE A 147 4.84 17.81 -4.22
CA PHE A 147 5.88 17.60 -5.23
C PHE A 147 6.59 16.25 -5.06
N LEU A 148 6.94 15.90 -3.82
CA LEU A 148 7.57 14.61 -3.52
C LEU A 148 6.63 13.44 -3.81
N MET A 149 5.32 13.59 -3.51
CA MET A 149 4.31 12.57 -3.85
C MET A 149 4.29 12.27 -5.35
N LYS A 150 4.30 13.30 -6.20
CA LYS A 150 4.45 13.11 -7.66
C LYS A 150 5.77 12.42 -8.01
N ALA A 151 6.87 12.92 -7.46
CA ALA A 151 8.21 12.44 -7.81
C ALA A 151 8.48 10.97 -7.42
N ILE A 152 7.81 10.42 -6.41
CA ILE A 152 7.87 9.00 -6.06
C ILE A 152 6.93 8.12 -6.91
N GLY A 153 6.17 8.70 -7.83
CA GLY A 153 5.25 7.99 -8.71
C GLY A 153 3.78 8.10 -8.32
N GLY A 154 3.43 9.05 -7.43
CA GLY A 154 2.03 9.30 -7.07
C GLY A 154 1.20 9.80 -8.24
N VAL A 155 0.00 9.24 -8.43
CA VAL A 155 -1.02 9.67 -9.38
C VAL A 155 -2.28 10.02 -8.59
N ALA A 156 -2.69 11.30 -8.66
CA ALA A 156 -3.86 11.75 -7.91
C ALA A 156 -5.14 11.07 -8.43
N ILE A 157 -5.94 10.50 -7.54
CA ILE A 157 -7.29 10.05 -7.88
C ILE A 157 -8.17 11.32 -7.91
N PRO A 158 -8.93 11.58 -8.99
CA PRO A 158 -9.77 12.76 -9.08
C PRO A 158 -10.85 12.77 -8.02
N GLU A 159 -11.15 13.95 -7.50
CA GLU A 159 -12.26 14.17 -6.57
C GLU A 159 -13.55 14.50 -7.33
N GLU A 160 -13.41 15.03 -8.55
CA GLU A 160 -14.52 15.39 -9.42
C GLU A 160 -14.69 14.41 -10.58
N ARG A 161 -15.94 14.23 -11.02
CA ARG A 161 -16.25 13.32 -12.14
C ARG A 161 -15.61 13.76 -13.45
N SER A 162 -15.42 15.06 -13.64
CA SER A 162 -14.76 15.65 -14.83
C SER A 162 -13.33 15.11 -15.02
N GLY A 163 -12.59 14.91 -13.93
CA GLY A 163 -11.23 14.40 -13.97
C GLY A 163 -11.11 12.89 -14.26
N LEU A 164 -12.18 12.11 -14.10
CA LEU A 164 -12.13 10.65 -14.23
C LEU A 164 -11.63 10.19 -15.60
N ARG A 165 -12.02 10.87 -16.68
CA ARG A 165 -11.60 10.51 -18.04
C ARG A 165 -10.10 10.67 -18.24
N GLU A 166 -9.53 11.76 -17.75
CA GLU A 166 -8.10 12.04 -17.90
C GLU A 166 -7.26 11.14 -16.96
N PHE A 167 -7.77 10.85 -15.77
CA PHE A 167 -7.19 9.85 -14.90
C PHE A 167 -7.17 8.45 -15.55
N ASP A 168 -8.27 8.04 -16.17
CA ASP A 168 -8.36 6.77 -16.90
C ASP A 168 -7.37 6.73 -18.08
N LYS A 169 -7.19 7.83 -18.81
CA LYS A 169 -6.16 7.92 -19.86
C LYS A 169 -4.75 7.74 -19.29
N ALA A 170 -4.48 8.37 -18.14
CA ALA A 170 -3.20 8.23 -17.46
C ALA A 170 -2.92 6.78 -17.07
N LEU A 171 -3.90 6.08 -16.51
CA LEU A 171 -3.77 4.67 -16.17
C LEU A 171 -3.61 3.76 -17.40
N ALA A 172 -4.36 4.04 -18.47
CA ALA A 172 -4.23 3.30 -19.73
C ALA A 172 -2.83 3.47 -20.33
N GLU A 173 -2.25 4.66 -20.24
CA GLU A 173 -0.88 4.91 -20.70
C GLU A 173 0.15 4.15 -19.86
N LEU A 174 0.01 4.14 -18.53
CA LEU A 174 0.88 3.36 -17.64
C LEU A 174 0.79 1.88 -17.95
N HIS A 175 -0.42 1.37 -18.21
CA HIS A 175 -0.61 -0.02 -18.62
C HIS A 175 0.04 -0.32 -19.96
N ALA A 176 -0.15 0.54 -20.98
CA ALA A 176 0.51 0.39 -22.30
C ALA A 176 2.04 0.38 -22.20
N GLN A 177 2.60 1.12 -21.24
CA GLN A 177 4.03 1.13 -20.91
C GLN A 177 4.44 -0.03 -19.99
N LYS A 178 3.54 -0.97 -19.68
CA LYS A 178 3.79 -2.14 -18.80
C LYS A 178 4.34 -1.75 -17.44
N GLN A 179 3.87 -0.62 -16.91
CA GLN A 179 4.30 -0.11 -15.62
C GLN A 179 3.71 -0.94 -14.47
N TRP A 180 4.40 -0.92 -13.35
CA TRP A 180 3.92 -1.53 -12.11
C TRP A 180 3.12 -0.50 -11.34
N ILE A 181 1.97 -0.94 -10.80
CA ILE A 181 1.06 -0.10 -10.02
C ILE A 181 1.01 -0.63 -8.60
N HIS A 182 1.06 0.27 -7.63
CA HIS A 182 0.88 -0.08 -6.22
C HIS A 182 -0.30 0.67 -5.64
N ILE A 183 -1.13 0.00 -4.84
CA ILE A 183 -2.24 0.62 -4.13
C ILE A 183 -2.27 0.12 -2.69
N PHE A 184 -2.57 1.04 -1.77
CA PHE A 184 -2.98 0.73 -0.41
C PHE A 184 -4.51 0.66 -0.35
N PRO A 185 -5.13 -0.54 -0.43
CA PRO A 185 -6.58 -0.65 -0.57
C PRO A 185 -7.35 -0.24 0.69
N GLU A 186 -6.66 -0.10 1.81
CA GLU A 186 -7.17 0.44 3.08
C GLU A 186 -7.35 1.97 3.07
N SER A 187 -6.92 2.66 2.02
CA SER A 187 -7.10 4.09 1.74
C SER A 187 -6.24 5.05 2.58
N CYS A 188 -6.13 4.88 3.88
CA CYS A 188 -5.37 5.74 4.78
C CYS A 188 -4.44 4.94 5.67
N SER A 189 -3.40 5.58 6.23
CA SER A 189 -2.44 4.93 7.11
C SER A 189 -2.89 4.98 8.57
N TRP A 190 -2.83 3.82 9.25
CA TRP A 190 -2.96 3.72 10.71
C TRP A 190 -1.65 3.21 11.29
N LYS A 191 -0.96 4.08 12.02
CA LYS A 191 0.43 3.82 12.44
C LYS A 191 0.55 2.61 13.35
N PHE A 192 1.28 1.59 12.86
CA PHE A 192 1.52 0.31 13.54
C PHE A 192 0.27 -0.49 13.92
N TYR A 193 -0.84 -0.24 13.24
CA TYR A 193 -2.07 -1.00 13.42
C TYR A 193 -1.88 -2.42 12.86
N ALA A 194 -2.06 -3.43 13.69
CA ALA A 194 -1.79 -4.82 13.31
C ALA A 194 -2.96 -5.54 12.63
N PRO A 195 -4.24 -5.28 12.98
CA PRO A 195 -5.36 -5.83 12.24
C PRO A 195 -5.41 -5.33 10.78
N LEU A 196 -6.03 -6.10 9.90
CA LEU A 196 -6.20 -5.73 8.50
C LEU A 196 -7.57 -5.07 8.29
N ARG A 197 -7.59 -3.87 7.70
CA ARG A 197 -8.82 -3.12 7.46
C ARG A 197 -9.49 -3.53 6.15
N PRO A 198 -10.78 -3.17 5.92
CA PRO A 198 -11.48 -3.47 4.68
C PRO A 198 -10.80 -2.85 3.45
N PHE A 199 -10.95 -3.50 2.30
CA PHE A 199 -10.37 -3.08 1.05
C PHE A 199 -11.39 -2.39 0.14
N LYS A 200 -11.04 -1.23 -0.37
CA LYS A 200 -11.83 -0.51 -1.38
C LYS A 200 -11.85 -1.27 -2.70
N ILE A 201 -13.04 -1.54 -3.23
CA ILE A 201 -13.25 -2.32 -4.46
C ILE A 201 -12.61 -1.69 -5.71
N GLY A 202 -12.41 -0.37 -5.72
CA GLY A 202 -11.80 0.36 -6.83
C GLY A 202 -10.44 -0.19 -7.27
N THR A 203 -9.65 -0.68 -6.33
CA THR A 203 -8.35 -1.34 -6.59
C THR A 203 -8.51 -2.56 -7.49
N PHE A 204 -9.47 -3.41 -7.19
CA PHE A 204 -9.72 -4.68 -7.89
C PHE A 204 -10.44 -4.46 -9.22
N ASN A 205 -11.28 -3.42 -9.31
CA ASN A 205 -11.84 -2.95 -10.57
C ASN A 205 -10.76 -2.51 -11.57
N MET A 206 -9.72 -1.86 -11.10
CA MET A 206 -8.58 -1.46 -11.93
C MET A 206 -7.79 -2.70 -12.41
N ALA A 207 -7.51 -3.65 -11.52
CA ALA A 207 -6.82 -4.89 -11.88
C ALA A 207 -7.59 -5.70 -12.93
N TYR A 208 -8.90 -5.84 -12.75
CA TYR A 208 -9.77 -6.53 -13.72
C TYR A 208 -9.75 -5.81 -15.08
N ARG A 209 -9.95 -4.48 -15.09
CA ARG A 209 -10.01 -3.66 -16.32
C ARG A 209 -8.76 -3.79 -17.18
N TYR A 210 -7.59 -3.86 -16.57
CA TYR A 210 -6.31 -3.93 -17.27
C TYR A 210 -5.70 -5.33 -17.27
N ALA A 211 -6.46 -6.35 -16.88
CA ALA A 211 -5.99 -7.74 -16.80
C ALA A 211 -4.66 -7.88 -16.02
N LEU A 212 -4.46 -7.07 -14.98
CA LEU A 212 -3.23 -7.06 -14.21
C LEU A 212 -3.28 -8.09 -13.08
N PRO A 213 -2.31 -8.99 -12.97
CA PRO A 213 -2.17 -9.84 -11.80
C PRO A 213 -1.87 -8.98 -10.56
N ILE A 214 -2.49 -9.33 -9.43
CA ILE A 214 -2.30 -8.68 -8.14
C ILE A 214 -1.36 -9.51 -7.28
N VAL A 215 -0.31 -8.89 -6.75
CA VAL A 215 0.56 -9.52 -5.74
C VAL A 215 0.23 -8.90 -4.38
N PRO A 216 -0.37 -9.66 -3.45
CA PRO A 216 -0.61 -9.21 -2.09
C PRO A 216 0.72 -9.07 -1.33
N LEU A 217 0.91 -7.95 -0.67
CA LEU A 217 2.02 -7.69 0.24
C LEU A 217 1.45 -7.44 1.64
N MET A 218 2.12 -7.94 2.67
CA MET A 218 1.69 -7.72 4.06
C MET A 218 2.86 -7.26 4.91
N ILE A 219 2.76 -6.08 5.51
CA ILE A 219 3.71 -5.59 6.49
C ILE A 219 3.27 -6.06 7.86
N THR A 220 4.16 -6.75 8.55
CA THR A 220 4.02 -7.20 9.94
C THR A 220 5.14 -6.64 10.80
N PHE A 221 5.02 -6.82 12.10
CA PHE A 221 5.91 -6.23 13.08
C PHE A 221 6.73 -7.27 13.80
N ARG A 222 7.90 -6.84 14.28
CA ARG A 222 8.78 -7.63 15.16
C ARG A 222 9.26 -6.77 16.32
N PRO A 223 9.51 -7.37 17.50
CA PRO A 223 10.07 -6.63 18.61
C PRO A 223 11.46 -6.11 18.26
N ARG A 224 11.77 -4.93 18.73
CA ARG A 224 13.09 -4.33 18.55
C ARG A 224 14.09 -4.94 19.54
N THR A 225 15.16 -5.53 19.03
CA THR A 225 16.15 -6.24 19.83
C THR A 225 17.58 -5.78 19.50
N GLY A 226 18.52 -6.07 20.41
CA GLY A 226 19.94 -5.82 20.23
C GLY A 226 20.30 -4.35 19.99
N TRP A 227 21.32 -4.08 19.21
CA TRP A 227 21.83 -2.74 18.89
C TRP A 227 20.78 -1.82 18.24
N ARG A 228 19.75 -2.39 17.60
CA ARG A 228 18.66 -1.62 17.02
C ARG A 228 17.78 -0.89 18.04
N LYS A 229 17.85 -1.24 19.33
CA LYS A 229 17.20 -0.49 20.42
C LYS A 229 17.72 0.94 20.55
N ILE A 230 18.93 1.23 20.06
CA ILE A 230 19.52 2.58 20.06
C ILE A 230 18.73 3.51 19.11
N PHE A 231 18.21 2.95 18.00
CA PHE A 231 17.44 3.70 17.02
C PHE A 231 15.95 3.54 17.28
N CYS A 232 15.20 4.61 17.51
CA CYS A 232 13.74 4.58 17.64
C CYS A 232 13.23 3.50 18.61
N LYS A 233 13.54 3.63 19.89
CA LYS A 233 13.19 2.65 20.95
C LYS A 233 11.72 2.20 20.92
N ASP A 234 10.82 3.09 20.51
CA ASP A 234 9.37 2.90 20.58
C ASP A 234 8.72 2.45 19.25
N GLU A 235 9.48 2.21 18.20
CA GLU A 235 8.95 1.76 16.94
C GLU A 235 9.35 0.30 16.66
N PRO A 236 8.43 -0.57 16.22
CA PRO A 236 8.74 -1.96 15.92
C PRO A 236 9.66 -2.09 14.70
N LEU A 237 10.28 -3.25 14.54
CA LEU A 237 10.93 -3.64 13.29
C LEU A 237 9.89 -4.16 12.31
N LEU A 238 10.17 -4.01 11.01
CA LEU A 238 9.23 -4.35 9.94
C LEU A 238 9.63 -5.63 9.22
N THR A 239 8.64 -6.45 8.88
CA THR A 239 8.76 -7.53 7.90
C THR A 239 7.72 -7.30 6.82
N ILE A 240 8.10 -7.38 5.54
CA ILE A 240 7.14 -7.40 4.43
C ILE A 240 7.13 -8.78 3.81
N HIS A 241 5.95 -9.38 3.75
CA HIS A 241 5.70 -10.68 3.14
C HIS A 241 5.16 -10.47 1.73
N VAL A 242 5.61 -11.30 0.79
CA VAL A 242 5.15 -11.31 -0.60
C VAL A 242 4.29 -12.54 -0.79
N GLY A 243 3.02 -12.34 -1.15
CA GLY A 243 2.07 -13.41 -1.45
C GLY A 243 2.18 -13.94 -2.88
N ASP A 244 1.41 -14.96 -3.19
CA ASP A 244 1.29 -15.49 -4.53
C ASP A 244 0.40 -14.57 -5.39
N PRO A 245 0.67 -14.47 -6.71
CA PRO A 245 -0.11 -13.62 -7.59
C PRO A 245 -1.54 -14.13 -7.74
N ILE A 246 -2.48 -13.20 -7.69
CA ILE A 246 -3.91 -13.42 -7.98
C ILE A 246 -4.15 -12.93 -9.41
N VAL A 247 -4.50 -13.85 -10.30
CA VAL A 247 -4.77 -13.54 -11.71
C VAL A 247 -6.26 -13.29 -11.90
N PRO A 248 -6.66 -12.18 -12.58
CA PRO A 248 -8.05 -11.94 -12.92
C PRO A 248 -8.60 -12.99 -13.88
N ASN A 249 -9.78 -13.50 -13.59
CA ASN A 249 -10.56 -14.30 -14.54
C ASN A 249 -11.46 -13.36 -15.36
N LEU A 250 -11.10 -13.09 -16.60
CA LEU A 250 -11.82 -12.16 -17.47
C LEU A 250 -13.11 -12.77 -18.08
N ASP A 251 -13.29 -14.08 -17.97
CA ASP A 251 -14.51 -14.76 -18.41
C ASP A 251 -15.63 -14.67 -17.38
N ALA A 252 -15.30 -14.34 -16.13
CA ALA A 252 -16.27 -14.17 -15.05
C ALA A 252 -16.88 -12.76 -15.05
N PRO A 253 -18.13 -12.60 -14.58
CA PRO A 253 -18.75 -11.29 -14.43
C PRO A 253 -17.88 -10.36 -13.56
N ARG A 254 -17.64 -9.13 -14.02
CA ARG A 254 -16.76 -8.17 -13.37
C ARG A 254 -17.04 -8.01 -11.88
N LYS A 255 -18.30 -7.87 -11.47
CA LYS A 255 -18.69 -7.65 -10.07
C LYS A 255 -18.27 -8.83 -9.17
N GLU A 256 -18.46 -10.03 -9.64
CA GLU A 256 -18.11 -11.26 -8.91
C GLU A 256 -16.61 -11.44 -8.82
N GLU A 257 -15.93 -11.25 -9.96
CA GLU A 257 -14.48 -11.45 -10.01
C GLU A 257 -13.71 -10.41 -9.19
N THR A 258 -14.12 -9.13 -9.23
CA THR A 258 -13.47 -8.09 -8.42
C THR A 258 -13.69 -8.31 -6.93
N ALA A 259 -14.84 -8.81 -6.52
CA ALA A 259 -15.11 -9.22 -5.13
C ALA A 259 -14.24 -10.44 -4.76
N ARG A 260 -14.17 -11.48 -5.61
CA ARG A 260 -13.32 -12.66 -5.40
C ARG A 260 -11.86 -12.26 -5.21
N MET A 261 -11.31 -11.40 -6.09
CA MET A 261 -9.92 -10.95 -5.99
C MET A 261 -9.66 -10.17 -4.70
N ARG A 262 -10.59 -9.29 -4.28
CA ARG A 262 -10.52 -8.54 -3.03
C ARG A 262 -10.47 -9.48 -1.84
N ASP A 263 -11.41 -10.39 -1.76
CA ASP A 263 -11.55 -11.30 -0.63
C ASP A 263 -10.37 -12.27 -0.53
N LEU A 264 -9.89 -12.77 -1.67
CA LEU A 264 -8.71 -13.63 -1.75
C LEU A 264 -7.44 -12.87 -1.34
N ALA A 265 -7.26 -11.61 -1.79
CA ALA A 265 -6.13 -10.78 -1.39
C ALA A 265 -6.15 -10.52 0.13
N HIS A 266 -7.31 -10.15 0.67
CA HIS A 266 -7.50 -9.90 2.10
C HIS A 266 -7.21 -11.17 2.92
N GLN A 267 -7.76 -12.32 2.52
CA GLN A 267 -7.50 -13.59 3.19
C GLN A 267 -6.04 -13.99 3.13
N THR A 268 -5.39 -13.85 1.96
CA THR A 268 -3.97 -14.15 1.79
C THR A 268 -3.11 -13.29 2.72
N MET A 269 -3.42 -11.99 2.81
CA MET A 269 -2.69 -11.06 3.68
C MET A 269 -2.89 -11.39 5.17
N ARG A 270 -4.11 -11.75 5.58
CA ARG A 270 -4.38 -12.24 6.95
C ARG A 270 -3.56 -13.49 7.28
N ASN A 271 -3.53 -14.45 6.35
CA ASN A 271 -2.77 -15.69 6.53
C ASN A 271 -1.27 -15.42 6.68
N MET A 272 -0.70 -14.52 5.85
CA MET A 272 0.70 -14.11 5.95
C MET A 272 1.03 -13.42 7.28
N ALA A 273 0.08 -12.65 7.82
CA ALA A 273 0.21 -11.99 9.12
C ALA A 273 -0.07 -12.90 10.33
N GLY A 274 -0.50 -14.14 10.11
CA GLY A 274 -0.90 -15.03 11.19
C GLY A 274 -2.15 -14.59 11.95
N ILE A 275 -3.03 -13.81 11.30
CA ILE A 275 -4.29 -13.34 11.87
C ILE A 275 -5.32 -14.48 11.86
N VAL A 276 -5.77 -14.89 13.05
CA VAL A 276 -6.77 -15.93 13.26
C VAL A 276 -8.18 -15.34 13.25
N SER A 277 -8.37 -14.24 13.97
CA SER A 277 -9.61 -13.45 13.99
C SER A 277 -9.30 -11.98 13.77
N ASN A 278 -10.08 -11.32 12.92
CA ASN A 278 -9.88 -9.93 12.51
C ASN A 278 -11.10 -9.09 12.84
N PRO A 279 -10.97 -7.88 13.39
CA PRO A 279 -12.10 -7.04 13.74
C PRO A 279 -12.94 -6.59 12.53
N TRP A 280 -12.30 -6.54 11.35
CA TRP A 280 -12.91 -6.04 10.14
C TRP A 280 -13.14 -7.14 9.10
N PRO A 281 -14.24 -7.09 8.35
CA PRO A 281 -14.43 -7.92 7.15
C PRO A 281 -13.50 -7.46 6.02
N SER A 282 -13.49 -8.19 4.92
CA SER A 282 -12.75 -7.80 3.69
C SER A 282 -13.32 -6.56 3.01
N SER A 283 -14.62 -6.29 3.23
CA SER A 283 -15.40 -5.16 2.70
C SER A 283 -16.47 -4.74 3.70
N ILE A 284 -16.86 -3.47 3.62
CA ILE A 284 -18.02 -2.87 4.32
C ILE A 284 -18.96 -2.16 3.32
N ASP A 285 -18.94 -2.60 2.06
CA ASP A 285 -19.85 -2.09 1.00
C ASP A 285 -21.28 -2.60 1.21
#